data_dbe71e994646ba30b630abf508de47e8
#
_entry.id   dbe71e994646ba30b630abf508de47e8
#
_cell.length_a   1.000
_cell.length_b   1.000
_cell.length_c   1.000
_cell.angle_alpha   90.00
_cell.angle_beta   90.00
_cell.angle_gamma   90.00
#
_symmetry.space_group_name_H-M   'P 1'
#
loop_
_entity.id
_entity.type
_entity.pdbx_description
1 polymer ?
#
loop_
_entity_poly.entity_id
_entity_poly.type
_entity_poly.pdbx_seq_one_letter_code
_entity_poly.pdbx_strand_id
1 'polypeptide(L)'
;YCGGNIKVFGRNKPIDCWKAVGHGTRTTAEALGNSCNCAFATIGIALGGERFYDYVKAFGLTSKTGIDMPGESAGVMLDKSYLTEYDVYGYSSLAVAAFGQTFEITPLQLVRAISAVVNGGYLLQPYVVQEIVDANGQTVTQHETKAVRQVISKETSDIMRELILGVVETGTAKNAKIAGYAIGGKTGTSEKVSEIDEFGNMTEDKIVSFVGICPMDDPQYICLVALDTPSRETGLYI
;
A
#
# COMPACT_ATOMS: atom_id res chain seq x y z
N TYR A 1 11.02 -4.44 -18.54
CA TYR A 1 12.43 -4.83 -18.24
C TYR A 1 12.95 -3.98 -17.10
N CYS A 2 13.65 -4.61 -16.15
CA CYS A 2 14.32 -3.93 -15.03
C CYS A 2 15.82 -4.21 -15.08
N GLY A 3 16.62 -3.18 -15.40
CA GLY A 3 18.09 -3.24 -15.42
C GLY A 3 18.74 -2.73 -14.13
N GLY A 4 18.01 -2.64 -13.02
CA GLY A 4 18.49 -2.11 -11.75
C GLY A 4 18.12 -0.65 -11.49
N ASN A 5 17.82 0.12 -12.52
CA ASN A 5 17.31 1.48 -12.41
C ASN A 5 16.50 1.88 -13.65
N ILE A 6 15.81 3.03 -13.55
CA ILE A 6 15.05 3.64 -14.64
C ILE A 6 15.27 5.16 -14.65
N LYS A 7 15.56 5.70 -15.83
CA LYS A 7 15.59 7.16 -16.04
C LYS A 7 14.19 7.68 -16.29
N VAL A 8 13.84 8.76 -15.60
CA VAL A 8 12.53 9.38 -15.66
C VAL A 8 12.71 10.87 -16.01
N PHE A 9 11.87 11.37 -16.91
CA PHE A 9 11.86 12.79 -17.29
C PHE A 9 11.58 13.65 -16.06
N GLY A 10 12.30 14.77 -15.92
CA GLY A 10 12.22 15.68 -14.77
C GLY A 10 13.04 15.24 -13.56
N ARG A 11 13.89 14.21 -13.69
CA ARG A 11 14.73 13.72 -12.59
C ARG A 11 16.20 13.62 -13.02
N ASN A 12 17.09 14.26 -12.24
CA ASN A 12 18.53 14.26 -12.51
C ASN A 12 19.19 12.89 -12.26
N LYS A 13 18.72 12.17 -11.23
CA LYS A 13 19.22 10.83 -10.90
C LYS A 13 18.18 9.78 -11.29
N PRO A 14 18.59 8.62 -11.80
CA PRO A 14 17.66 7.53 -12.04
C PRO A 14 16.97 7.09 -10.76
N ILE A 15 15.82 6.44 -10.88
CA ILE A 15 15.16 5.72 -9.80
C ILE A 15 15.78 4.34 -9.72
N ASP A 16 16.36 4.01 -8.58
CA ASP A 16 16.99 2.72 -8.35
C ASP A 16 15.97 1.66 -7.93
N CYS A 17 16.18 0.45 -8.40
CA CYS A 17 15.51 -0.72 -7.88
C CYS A 17 16.31 -1.27 -6.69
N TRP A 18 15.64 -1.81 -5.69
CA TRP A 18 16.30 -2.43 -4.54
C TRP A 18 17.29 -3.53 -4.94
N LYS A 19 17.07 -4.18 -6.11
CA LYS A 19 17.98 -5.14 -6.71
C LYS A 19 18.85 -4.43 -7.74
N ALA A 20 20.07 -4.07 -7.38
CA ALA A 20 20.97 -3.26 -8.19
C ALA A 20 21.29 -3.87 -9.59
N VAL A 21 21.39 -5.21 -9.68
CA VAL A 21 21.57 -5.92 -10.97
C VAL A 21 20.30 -6.03 -11.81
N GLY A 22 19.17 -5.55 -11.27
CA GLY A 22 17.87 -5.61 -11.90
C GLY A 22 17.19 -6.98 -11.80
N HIS A 23 15.91 -6.99 -12.22
CA HIS A 23 15.08 -8.20 -12.24
C HIS A 23 15.00 -8.84 -13.64
N GLY A 24 15.51 -8.16 -14.68
CA GLY A 24 15.36 -8.59 -16.08
C GLY A 24 13.93 -8.37 -16.59
N THR A 25 13.55 -9.15 -17.60
CA THR A 25 12.19 -9.14 -18.15
C THR A 25 11.25 -9.87 -17.18
N ARG A 26 10.15 -9.22 -16.81
CA ARG A 26 9.15 -9.74 -15.86
C ARG A 26 7.75 -9.44 -16.35
N THR A 27 6.83 -10.35 -16.06
CA THR A 27 5.39 -10.09 -16.15
C THR A 27 4.96 -9.16 -15.02
N THR A 28 3.75 -8.59 -15.09
CA THR A 28 3.20 -7.75 -14.02
C THR A 28 3.08 -8.53 -12.69
N ALA A 29 2.69 -9.79 -12.75
CA ALA A 29 2.62 -10.67 -11.57
C ALA A 29 3.99 -10.85 -10.90
N GLU A 30 5.02 -11.16 -11.70
CA GLU A 30 6.39 -11.28 -11.19
C GLU A 30 6.95 -9.94 -10.69
N ALA A 31 6.58 -8.82 -11.32
CA ALA A 31 6.98 -7.49 -10.88
C ALA A 31 6.38 -7.14 -9.50
N LEU A 32 5.12 -7.51 -9.26
CA LEU A 32 4.48 -7.39 -7.95
C LEU A 32 5.14 -8.31 -6.92
N GLY A 33 5.34 -9.56 -7.26
CA GLY A 33 6.01 -10.55 -6.41
C GLY A 33 7.43 -10.13 -6.01
N ASN A 34 8.17 -9.51 -6.92
CA ASN A 34 9.53 -9.00 -6.68
C ASN A 34 9.58 -7.57 -6.12
N SER A 35 8.46 -6.90 -5.92
CA SER A 35 8.40 -5.50 -5.49
C SER A 35 9.31 -4.57 -6.35
N CYS A 36 9.20 -4.66 -7.67
CA CYS A 36 10.13 -4.04 -8.61
C CYS A 36 9.80 -2.54 -8.81
N ASN A 37 10.62 -1.63 -8.25
CA ASN A 37 10.42 -0.18 -8.37
C ASN A 37 10.36 0.28 -9.83
N CYS A 38 11.26 -0.22 -10.71
CA CYS A 38 11.28 0.15 -12.13
C CYS A 38 9.98 -0.21 -12.86
N ALA A 39 9.42 -1.38 -12.55
CA ALA A 39 8.17 -1.82 -13.18
C ALA A 39 7.00 -0.94 -12.71
N PHE A 40 6.88 -0.68 -11.40
CA PHE A 40 5.79 0.16 -10.88
C PHE A 40 5.92 1.61 -11.32
N ALA A 41 7.14 2.18 -11.38
CA ALA A 41 7.36 3.50 -11.97
C ALA A 41 6.88 3.55 -13.44
N THR A 42 7.20 2.53 -14.24
CA THR A 42 6.75 2.42 -15.63
C THR A 42 5.24 2.31 -15.74
N ILE A 43 4.60 1.48 -14.90
CA ILE A 43 3.14 1.31 -14.86
C ILE A 43 2.46 2.62 -14.45
N GLY A 44 2.99 3.31 -13.43
CA GLY A 44 2.43 4.58 -12.98
C GLY A 44 2.49 5.66 -14.05
N ILE A 45 3.63 5.78 -14.75
CA ILE A 45 3.78 6.72 -15.87
C ILE A 45 2.79 6.37 -17.01
N ALA A 46 2.66 5.08 -17.35
CA ALA A 46 1.73 4.64 -18.37
C ALA A 46 0.25 4.84 -17.99
N LEU A 47 -0.09 4.73 -16.71
CA LEU A 47 -1.43 5.01 -16.18
C LEU A 47 -1.77 6.50 -16.30
N GLY A 48 -0.78 7.36 -16.06
CA GLY A 48 -0.91 8.81 -16.03
C GLY A 48 -1.42 9.35 -14.69
N GLY A 49 -0.99 10.58 -14.35
CA GLY A 49 -1.21 11.19 -13.05
C GLY A 49 -2.69 11.42 -12.72
N GLU A 50 -3.52 11.78 -13.72
CA GLU A 50 -4.97 11.96 -13.53
C GLU A 50 -5.60 10.69 -12.97
N ARG A 51 -5.45 9.56 -13.68
CA ARG A 51 -6.00 8.28 -13.25
C ARG A 51 -5.40 7.79 -11.95
N PHE A 52 -4.10 7.96 -11.78
CA PHE A 52 -3.43 7.59 -10.54
C PHE A 52 -4.06 8.32 -9.34
N TYR A 53 -4.22 9.65 -9.43
CA TYR A 53 -4.83 10.45 -8.37
C TYR A 53 -6.29 10.10 -8.13
N ASP A 54 -7.07 9.86 -9.19
CA ASP A 54 -8.46 9.46 -9.09
C ASP A 54 -8.61 8.13 -8.33
N TYR A 55 -7.75 7.14 -8.57
CA TYR A 55 -7.74 5.89 -7.81
C TYR A 55 -7.26 6.08 -6.37
N VAL A 56 -6.24 6.89 -6.12
CA VAL A 56 -5.79 7.24 -4.77
C VAL A 56 -6.96 7.81 -3.95
N LYS A 57 -7.74 8.72 -4.56
CA LYS A 57 -8.95 9.29 -3.95
C LYS A 57 -10.06 8.25 -3.80
N ALA A 58 -10.28 7.42 -4.82
CA ALA A 58 -11.30 6.39 -4.79
C ALA A 58 -11.04 5.35 -3.69
N PHE A 59 -9.78 4.97 -3.45
CA PHE A 59 -9.37 4.11 -2.34
C PHE A 59 -9.38 4.80 -0.96
N GLY A 60 -9.74 6.11 -0.90
CA GLY A 60 -9.89 6.85 0.35
C GLY A 60 -8.59 7.25 1.02
N LEU A 61 -7.47 7.32 0.27
CA LEU A 61 -6.15 7.66 0.80
C LEU A 61 -5.94 9.17 0.99
N THR A 62 -6.89 10.01 0.52
CA THR A 62 -6.84 11.47 0.64
C THR A 62 -7.69 12.02 1.80
N SER A 63 -8.31 11.17 2.60
CA SER A 63 -9.25 11.59 3.64
C SER A 63 -9.26 10.62 4.82
N LYS A 64 -9.77 11.07 5.96
CA LYS A 64 -10.06 10.21 7.12
C LYS A 64 -11.00 9.07 6.71
N THR A 65 -10.91 7.94 7.40
CA THR A 65 -11.74 6.76 7.11
C THR A 65 -13.16 6.92 7.65
N GLY A 66 -13.35 7.77 8.66
CA GLY A 66 -14.61 7.96 9.36
C GLY A 66 -14.91 6.83 10.34
N ILE A 67 -13.87 6.20 10.91
CA ILE A 67 -14.03 5.26 12.02
C ILE A 67 -14.67 5.95 13.22
N ASP A 68 -15.46 5.22 13.99
CA ASP A 68 -16.17 5.67 15.18
C ASP A 68 -15.28 5.86 16.44
N MET A 69 -14.00 6.18 16.19
CA MET A 69 -13.00 6.43 17.24
C MET A 69 -12.56 7.89 17.21
N PRO A 70 -12.36 8.54 18.36
CA PRO A 70 -11.83 9.91 18.43
C PRO A 70 -10.35 9.94 18.04
N GLY A 71 -9.88 11.11 17.55
CA GLY A 71 -8.47 11.33 17.29
C GLY A 71 -7.96 10.77 15.98
N GLU A 72 -8.82 10.36 15.03
CA GLU A 72 -8.38 9.89 13.72
C GLU A 72 -7.58 10.99 13.00
N SER A 73 -6.38 10.64 12.54
CA SER A 73 -5.54 11.47 11.66
C SER A 73 -5.80 11.15 10.20
N ALA A 74 -5.62 12.13 9.33
CA ALA A 74 -5.49 11.90 7.89
C ALA A 74 -4.02 11.72 7.54
N GLY A 75 -3.73 10.96 6.50
CA GLY A 75 -2.40 10.94 5.89
C GLY A 75 -2.09 12.24 5.16
N VAL A 76 -0.89 12.36 4.63
CA VAL A 76 -0.45 13.47 3.79
C VAL A 76 -0.25 12.96 2.37
N MET A 77 -1.13 13.36 1.46
CA MET A 77 -1.05 13.00 0.04
C MET A 77 -0.50 14.17 -0.75
N LEU A 78 0.28 13.87 -1.79
CA LEU A 78 0.73 14.87 -2.75
C LEU A 78 -0.45 15.62 -3.37
N ASP A 79 -0.29 16.93 -3.58
CA ASP A 79 -1.22 17.67 -4.40
C ASP A 79 -1.26 17.11 -5.83
N LYS A 80 -2.44 17.13 -6.44
CA LYS A 80 -2.67 16.58 -7.78
C LYS A 80 -1.72 17.16 -8.82
N SER A 81 -1.37 18.46 -8.71
CA SER A 81 -0.47 19.15 -9.63
C SER A 81 0.91 18.48 -9.75
N TYR A 82 1.47 17.98 -8.65
CA TYR A 82 2.75 17.26 -8.66
C TYR A 82 2.71 15.96 -9.49
N LEU A 83 1.54 15.42 -9.72
CA LEU A 83 1.34 14.17 -10.48
C LEU A 83 0.91 14.41 -11.93
N THR A 84 0.43 15.62 -12.27
CA THR A 84 -0.21 15.92 -13.55
C THR A 84 0.48 17.03 -14.35
N GLU A 85 1.23 17.93 -13.71
CA GLU A 85 1.91 19.06 -14.37
C GLU A 85 3.32 18.65 -14.83
N TYR A 86 3.39 17.84 -15.88
CA TYR A 86 4.65 17.26 -16.37
C TYR A 86 5.64 18.27 -16.94
N ASP A 87 5.17 19.44 -17.39
CA ASP A 87 6.03 20.52 -17.85
C ASP A 87 6.85 21.15 -16.71
N VAL A 88 6.34 21.06 -15.48
CA VAL A 88 6.98 21.63 -14.28
C VAL A 88 7.74 20.55 -13.52
N TYR A 89 7.10 19.41 -13.25
CA TYR A 89 7.62 18.38 -12.36
C TYR A 89 8.12 17.13 -13.11
N GLY A 90 7.89 17.03 -14.41
CA GLY A 90 8.13 15.82 -15.18
C GLY A 90 7.30 14.65 -14.65
N TYR A 91 7.79 13.45 -14.85
CA TYR A 91 7.17 12.24 -14.32
C TYR A 91 7.75 11.80 -12.95
N SER A 92 8.65 12.61 -12.35
CA SER A 92 9.40 12.20 -11.15
C SER A 92 8.49 11.83 -9.99
N SER A 93 7.56 12.73 -9.63
CA SER A 93 6.65 12.53 -8.49
C SER A 93 5.70 11.35 -8.74
N LEU A 94 5.13 11.25 -9.94
CA LEU A 94 4.24 10.15 -10.31
C LEU A 94 4.96 8.79 -10.27
N ALA A 95 6.17 8.73 -10.84
CA ALA A 95 6.96 7.51 -10.87
C ALA A 95 7.30 6.99 -9.47
N VAL A 96 7.66 7.91 -8.55
CA VAL A 96 8.02 7.57 -7.17
C VAL A 96 6.78 7.21 -6.34
N ALA A 97 5.68 7.95 -6.51
CA ALA A 97 4.41 7.63 -5.86
C ALA A 97 3.86 6.25 -6.28
N ALA A 98 4.10 5.84 -7.53
CA ALA A 98 3.60 4.57 -8.07
C ALA A 98 4.19 3.32 -7.39
N PHE A 99 5.35 3.41 -6.73
CA PHE A 99 5.86 2.32 -5.90
C PHE A 99 5.80 2.60 -4.39
N GLY A 100 4.99 3.61 -3.98
CA GLY A 100 4.59 3.81 -2.60
C GLY A 100 5.49 4.75 -1.78
N GLN A 101 6.12 5.75 -2.41
CA GLN A 101 6.91 6.78 -1.73
C GLN A 101 6.36 8.18 -1.98
N THR A 102 6.86 9.17 -1.22
CA THR A 102 6.51 10.61 -1.31
C THR A 102 5.12 10.99 -0.79
N PHE A 103 4.44 10.09 -0.10
CA PHE A 103 3.20 10.39 0.62
C PHE A 103 3.13 9.57 1.92
N GLU A 104 2.32 10.04 2.85
CA GLU A 104 2.09 9.36 4.13
C GLU A 104 0.62 8.96 4.24
N ILE A 105 0.38 7.72 4.62
CA ILE A 105 -0.96 7.19 4.89
C ILE A 105 -1.01 6.57 6.27
N THR A 106 -2.14 6.69 6.94
CA THR A 106 -2.30 6.03 8.24
C THR A 106 -2.42 4.51 8.06
N PRO A 107 -2.02 3.72 9.08
CA PRO A 107 -2.21 2.27 9.06
C PRO A 107 -3.65 1.87 8.74
N LEU A 108 -4.63 2.61 9.28
CA LEU A 108 -6.04 2.34 9.04
C LEU A 108 -6.46 2.63 7.58
N GLN A 109 -5.98 3.72 6.98
CA GLN A 109 -6.20 4.00 5.56
C GLN A 109 -5.63 2.87 4.69
N LEU A 110 -4.42 2.39 5.01
CA LEU A 110 -3.77 1.31 4.27
C LEU A 110 -4.57 0.01 4.35
N VAL A 111 -4.93 -0.43 5.56
CA VAL A 111 -5.73 -1.65 5.77
C VAL A 111 -7.07 -1.55 5.05
N ARG A 112 -7.75 -0.41 5.16
CA ARG A 112 -9.02 -0.16 4.48
C ARG A 112 -8.90 -0.23 2.95
N ALA A 113 -7.86 0.39 2.38
CA ALA A 113 -7.63 0.38 0.94
C ALA A 113 -7.31 -1.02 0.42
N ILE A 114 -6.45 -1.77 1.13
CA ILE A 114 -6.10 -3.15 0.74
C ILE A 114 -7.28 -4.08 0.94
N SER A 115 -8.11 -3.88 1.98
CA SER A 115 -9.38 -4.62 2.13
C SER A 115 -10.26 -4.47 0.87
N ALA A 116 -10.36 -3.25 0.31
CA ALA A 116 -11.12 -3.04 -0.92
C ALA A 116 -10.53 -3.77 -2.14
N VAL A 117 -9.22 -4.02 -2.16
CA VAL A 117 -8.58 -4.79 -3.24
C VAL A 117 -9.02 -6.25 -3.24
N VAL A 118 -9.33 -6.84 -2.07
CA VAL A 118 -9.56 -8.29 -1.93
C VAL A 118 -11.00 -8.71 -1.63
N ASN A 119 -11.91 -7.75 -1.36
CA ASN A 119 -13.29 -8.00 -0.94
C ASN A 119 -14.34 -7.83 -2.05
N GLY A 120 -13.95 -7.90 -3.32
CA GLY A 120 -14.82 -7.62 -4.46
C GLY A 120 -14.82 -6.15 -4.90
N GLY A 121 -13.88 -5.35 -4.40
CA GLY A 121 -13.67 -3.97 -4.83
C GLY A 121 -14.37 -2.91 -3.98
N TYR A 122 -14.94 -3.26 -2.84
CA TYR A 122 -15.72 -2.34 -2.02
C TYR A 122 -14.91 -1.65 -0.94
N LEU A 123 -14.86 -0.32 -0.97
CA LEU A 123 -14.32 0.48 0.11
C LEU A 123 -15.36 0.55 1.23
N LEU A 124 -15.05 -0.06 2.37
CA LEU A 124 -15.94 -0.12 3.52
C LEU A 124 -15.68 1.03 4.50
N GLN A 125 -16.67 1.41 5.28
CA GLN A 125 -16.48 2.27 6.44
C GLN A 125 -16.08 1.41 7.64
N PRO A 126 -14.89 1.62 8.24
CA PRO A 126 -14.49 0.87 9.42
C PRO A 126 -15.28 1.33 10.66
N TYR A 127 -15.50 0.42 11.57
CA TYR A 127 -16.07 0.70 12.89
C TYR A 127 -15.49 -0.24 13.94
N VAL A 128 -15.56 0.16 15.20
CA VAL A 128 -15.13 -0.63 16.36
C VAL A 128 -16.34 -1.02 17.21
N VAL A 129 -17.31 -0.12 17.34
CA VAL A 129 -18.52 -0.36 18.12
C VAL A 129 -19.53 -1.10 17.28
N GLN A 130 -19.79 -2.36 17.61
CA GLN A 130 -20.77 -3.19 16.90
C GLN A 130 -22.20 -2.81 17.30
N GLU A 131 -22.45 -2.69 18.61
CA GLU A 131 -23.77 -2.28 19.12
C GLU A 131 -23.66 -1.52 20.45
N ILE A 132 -24.68 -0.74 20.75
CA ILE A 132 -24.88 -0.08 22.02
C ILE A 132 -26.21 -0.58 22.58
N VAL A 133 -26.21 -1.08 23.80
CA VAL A 133 -27.39 -1.54 24.50
C VAL A 133 -27.68 -0.65 25.72
N ASP A 134 -28.96 -0.51 26.08
CA ASP A 134 -29.38 0.19 27.28
C ASP A 134 -29.21 -0.66 28.55
N ALA A 135 -29.60 -0.11 29.73
CA ALA A 135 -29.51 -0.81 31.00
C ALA A 135 -30.41 -2.06 31.11
N ASN A 136 -31.40 -2.21 30.24
CA ASN A 136 -32.31 -3.36 30.15
C ASN A 136 -31.84 -4.40 29.11
N GLY A 137 -30.68 -4.18 28.44
CA GLY A 137 -30.18 -5.05 27.40
C GLY A 137 -30.85 -4.85 26.04
N GLN A 138 -31.61 -3.77 25.85
CA GLN A 138 -32.22 -3.46 24.54
C GLN A 138 -31.23 -2.72 23.65
N THR A 139 -31.09 -3.15 22.39
CA THR A 139 -30.23 -2.51 21.40
C THR A 139 -30.73 -1.11 21.08
N VAL A 140 -29.93 -0.11 21.40
CA VAL A 140 -30.15 1.31 21.09
C VAL A 140 -29.61 1.67 19.70
N THR A 141 -28.43 1.15 19.39
CA THR A 141 -27.78 1.35 18.10
C THR A 141 -27.04 0.08 17.69
N GLN A 142 -27.15 -0.29 16.42
CA GLN A 142 -26.38 -1.39 15.84
C GLN A 142 -25.68 -0.89 14.57
N HIS A 143 -24.41 -1.18 14.46
CA HIS A 143 -23.62 -0.88 13.27
C HIS A 143 -23.70 -2.05 12.29
N GLU A 144 -23.97 -1.71 11.04
CA GLU A 144 -23.92 -2.64 9.92
C GLU A 144 -22.73 -2.30 9.01
N THR A 145 -22.17 -3.32 8.35
CA THR A 145 -21.12 -3.12 7.36
C THR A 145 -21.64 -2.26 6.21
N LYS A 146 -21.04 -1.09 6.03
CA LYS A 146 -21.43 -0.12 5.02
C LYS A 146 -20.39 0.02 3.95
N ALA A 147 -20.74 -0.28 2.69
CA ALA A 147 -19.94 0.05 1.54
C ALA A 147 -20.07 1.55 1.23
N VAL A 148 -18.93 2.26 1.20
CA VAL A 148 -18.88 3.67 0.82
C VAL A 148 -18.98 3.81 -0.70
N ARG A 149 -18.27 2.94 -1.43
CA ARG A 149 -18.27 2.84 -2.89
C ARG A 149 -17.63 1.55 -3.37
N GLN A 150 -17.85 1.16 -4.61
CA GLN A 150 -17.04 0.18 -5.30
C GLN A 150 -15.91 0.92 -6.05
N VAL A 151 -14.65 0.52 -5.82
CA VAL A 151 -13.45 1.16 -6.39
C VAL A 151 -12.95 0.43 -7.62
N ILE A 152 -12.98 -0.90 -7.58
CA ILE A 152 -12.60 -1.80 -8.67
C ILE A 152 -13.68 -2.85 -8.88
N SER A 153 -13.70 -3.47 -10.05
CA SER A 153 -14.64 -4.55 -10.31
C SER A 153 -14.32 -5.81 -9.50
N LYS A 154 -15.30 -6.69 -9.34
CA LYS A 154 -15.08 -7.99 -8.69
C LYS A 154 -14.03 -8.81 -9.42
N GLU A 155 -14.03 -8.82 -10.74
CA GLU A 155 -13.06 -9.54 -11.56
C GLU A 155 -11.64 -9.03 -11.31
N THR A 156 -11.45 -7.70 -11.21
CA THR A 156 -10.16 -7.11 -10.86
C THR A 156 -9.72 -7.53 -9.45
N SER A 157 -10.65 -7.54 -8.49
CA SER A 157 -10.40 -7.99 -7.14
C SER A 157 -9.97 -9.47 -7.09
N ASP A 158 -10.65 -10.33 -7.87
CA ASP A 158 -10.32 -11.75 -7.95
C ASP A 158 -8.90 -11.97 -8.51
N ILE A 159 -8.55 -11.27 -9.60
CA ILE A 159 -7.18 -11.28 -10.15
C ILE A 159 -6.16 -10.79 -9.12
N MET A 160 -6.47 -9.72 -8.40
CA MET A 160 -5.56 -9.18 -7.37
C MET A 160 -5.35 -10.15 -6.22
N ARG A 161 -6.36 -10.93 -5.82
CA ARG A 161 -6.21 -11.98 -4.80
C ARG A 161 -5.19 -13.05 -5.24
N GLU A 162 -5.26 -13.50 -6.49
CA GLU A 162 -4.29 -14.45 -7.04
C GLU A 162 -2.88 -13.87 -7.06
N LEU A 163 -2.73 -12.61 -7.49
CA LEU A 163 -1.44 -11.93 -7.54
C LEU A 163 -0.83 -11.76 -6.14
N ILE A 164 -1.63 -11.36 -5.15
CA ILE A 164 -1.20 -11.14 -3.77
C ILE A 164 -0.87 -12.47 -3.07
N LEU A 165 -1.59 -13.55 -3.36
CA LEU A 165 -1.23 -14.91 -2.94
C LEU A 165 0.15 -15.28 -3.49
N GLY A 166 0.41 -15.02 -4.77
CA GLY A 166 1.69 -15.27 -5.43
C GLY A 166 2.88 -14.56 -4.77
N VAL A 167 2.68 -13.39 -4.17
CA VAL A 167 3.74 -12.66 -3.44
C VAL A 167 4.24 -13.47 -2.22
N VAL A 168 3.34 -14.17 -1.52
CA VAL A 168 3.68 -15.03 -0.38
C VAL A 168 4.17 -16.39 -0.85
N GLU A 169 3.61 -16.93 -1.93
CA GLU A 169 4.01 -18.26 -2.41
C GLU A 169 5.43 -18.27 -2.98
N THR A 170 5.81 -17.27 -3.78
CA THR A 170 7.06 -17.26 -4.55
C THR A 170 7.82 -15.94 -4.54
N GLY A 171 7.24 -14.87 -3.97
CA GLY A 171 7.78 -13.52 -4.01
C GLY A 171 8.58 -13.13 -2.78
N THR A 172 8.63 -11.81 -2.53
CA THR A 172 9.39 -11.20 -1.42
C THR A 172 8.82 -11.53 -0.04
N ALA A 173 7.55 -11.95 0.05
CA ALA A 173 6.88 -12.27 1.32
C ALA A 173 6.84 -13.78 1.64
N LYS A 174 7.68 -14.60 1.04
CA LYS A 174 7.70 -16.06 1.23
C LYS A 174 7.87 -16.51 2.68
N ASN A 175 8.47 -15.69 3.54
CA ASN A 175 8.64 -15.97 4.95
C ASN A 175 7.31 -15.92 5.74
N ALA A 176 6.27 -15.31 5.19
CA ALA A 176 4.93 -15.27 5.78
C ALA A 176 4.08 -16.50 5.44
N LYS A 177 4.61 -17.44 4.63
CA LYS A 177 3.90 -18.67 4.26
C LYS A 177 3.73 -19.59 5.46
N ILE A 178 2.49 -20.00 5.72
CA ILE A 178 2.16 -20.97 6.76
C ILE A 178 1.51 -22.18 6.09
N ALA A 179 2.03 -23.37 6.35
CA ALA A 179 1.50 -24.61 5.78
C ALA A 179 0.02 -24.82 6.17
N GLY A 180 -0.81 -25.15 5.18
CA GLY A 180 -2.25 -25.34 5.38
C GLY A 180 -3.11 -24.07 5.33
N TYR A 181 -2.50 -22.91 5.15
CA TYR A 181 -3.23 -21.63 5.03
C TYR A 181 -2.93 -20.93 3.71
N ALA A 182 -3.97 -20.48 3.02
CA ALA A 182 -3.86 -19.63 1.85
C ALA A 182 -3.68 -18.16 2.30
N ILE A 183 -2.43 -17.76 2.54
CA ILE A 183 -2.09 -16.40 2.99
C ILE A 183 -1.58 -15.60 1.79
N GLY A 184 -2.20 -14.46 1.56
CA GLY A 184 -1.68 -13.43 0.67
C GLY A 184 -1.09 -12.27 1.46
N GLY A 185 -0.26 -11.46 0.82
CA GLY A 185 0.27 -10.30 1.51
C GLY A 185 1.29 -9.53 0.70
N LYS A 186 1.71 -8.39 1.26
CA LYS A 186 2.72 -7.52 0.66
C LYS A 186 3.60 -6.90 1.73
N THR A 187 4.90 -6.96 1.49
CA THR A 187 5.90 -6.24 2.28
C THR A 187 5.99 -4.77 1.85
N GLY A 188 6.34 -3.91 2.78
CA GLY A 188 6.65 -2.51 2.56
C GLY A 188 7.93 -2.11 3.32
N THR A 189 8.71 -1.22 2.72
CA THR A 189 9.84 -0.56 3.37
C THR A 189 9.80 0.90 2.99
N SER A 190 9.61 1.77 3.97
CA SER A 190 9.55 3.22 3.81
C SER A 190 10.71 3.88 4.54
N GLU A 191 11.35 4.85 3.91
CA GLU A 191 12.37 5.68 4.53
C GLU A 191 11.70 6.80 5.33
N LYS A 192 12.25 7.11 6.51
CA LYS A 192 11.80 8.21 7.36
C LYS A 192 12.51 9.50 6.93
N VAL A 193 11.94 10.17 5.93
CA VAL A 193 12.53 11.39 5.35
C VAL A 193 12.45 12.63 6.25
N SER A 194 11.76 12.58 7.37
CA SER A 194 11.58 13.70 8.30
C SER A 194 12.48 13.63 9.53
N GLU A 195 13.20 12.54 9.73
CA GLU A 195 14.09 12.40 10.88
C GLU A 195 15.52 12.78 10.52
N ILE A 196 16.08 13.71 11.28
CA ILE A 196 17.45 14.18 11.18
C ILE A 196 18.17 13.74 12.45
N ASP A 197 19.39 13.24 12.31
CA ASP A 197 20.26 12.90 13.45
C ASP A 197 20.72 14.18 14.19
N GLU A 198 21.41 13.99 15.31
CA GLU A 198 21.95 15.09 16.11
C GLU A 198 23.00 15.96 15.37
N PHE A 199 23.49 15.50 14.22
CA PHE A 199 24.43 16.21 13.36
C PHE A 199 23.77 16.90 12.16
N GLY A 200 22.41 16.78 12.01
CA GLY A 200 21.66 17.39 10.92
C GLY A 200 21.62 16.58 9.63
N ASN A 201 22.04 15.30 9.65
CA ASN A 201 21.95 14.41 8.51
C ASN A 201 20.62 13.66 8.53
N MET A 202 20.10 13.33 7.35
CA MET A 202 18.95 12.42 7.23
C MET A 202 19.30 11.06 7.83
N THR A 203 18.47 10.55 8.73
CA THR A 203 18.64 9.20 9.26
C THR A 203 18.37 8.17 8.17
N GLU A 204 19.02 7.00 8.29
CA GLU A 204 18.69 5.84 7.44
C GLU A 204 17.57 4.98 8.04
N ASP A 205 16.80 5.56 8.98
CA ASP A 205 15.74 4.86 9.68
C ASP A 205 14.58 4.53 8.76
N LYS A 206 14.01 3.36 8.97
CA LYS A 206 12.97 2.80 8.10
C LYS A 206 11.79 2.31 8.91
N ILE A 207 10.63 2.39 8.31
CA ILE A 207 9.46 1.63 8.73
C ILE A 207 9.37 0.41 7.82
N VAL A 208 9.43 -0.77 8.42
CA VAL A 208 9.26 -2.04 7.73
C VAL A 208 7.89 -2.60 8.05
N SER A 209 7.13 -2.98 7.05
CA SER A 209 5.77 -3.43 7.24
C SER A 209 5.43 -4.66 6.42
N PHE A 210 4.44 -5.39 6.90
CA PHE A 210 3.78 -6.47 6.16
C PHE A 210 2.28 -6.38 6.37
N VAL A 211 1.52 -6.41 5.29
CA VAL A 211 0.08 -6.63 5.34
C VAL A 211 -0.22 -8.05 4.89
N GLY A 212 -0.88 -8.81 5.74
CA GLY A 212 -1.31 -10.18 5.49
C GLY A 212 -2.82 -10.29 5.40
N ILE A 213 -3.30 -11.14 4.50
CA ILE A 213 -4.72 -11.43 4.29
C ILE A 213 -4.92 -12.95 4.35
N CYS A 214 -5.95 -13.41 5.06
CA CYS A 214 -6.24 -14.84 5.20
C CYS A 214 -7.75 -15.07 5.46
N PRO A 215 -8.30 -16.15 4.90
CA PRO A 215 -7.80 -16.93 3.77
C PRO A 215 -7.98 -16.18 2.44
N MET A 216 -7.17 -16.45 1.42
CA MET A 216 -7.23 -15.70 0.15
C MET A 216 -8.36 -16.12 -0.79
N ASP A 217 -8.88 -17.32 -0.64
CA ASP A 217 -10.07 -17.82 -1.36
C ASP A 217 -11.37 -17.14 -0.89
N ASP A 218 -11.46 -16.83 0.42
CA ASP A 218 -12.55 -16.08 1.02
C ASP A 218 -12.01 -15.17 2.12
N PRO A 219 -11.50 -13.96 1.81
CA PRO A 219 -10.81 -13.09 2.74
C PRO A 219 -11.67 -12.68 3.94
N GLN A 220 -11.30 -13.15 5.14
CA GLN A 220 -11.98 -12.83 6.41
C GLN A 220 -11.16 -11.88 7.28
N TYR A 221 -9.84 -11.97 7.20
CA TYR A 221 -8.94 -11.23 8.07
C TYR A 221 -7.89 -10.49 7.25
N ILE A 222 -7.60 -9.27 7.67
CA ILE A 222 -6.48 -8.48 7.21
C ILE A 222 -5.71 -7.97 8.42
N CYS A 223 -4.39 -8.15 8.42
CA CYS A 223 -3.53 -7.72 9.50
C CYS A 223 -2.36 -6.94 8.93
N LEU A 224 -2.10 -5.76 9.47
CA LEU A 224 -0.92 -4.96 9.19
C LEU A 224 0.00 -4.99 10.41
N VAL A 225 1.23 -5.42 10.19
CA VAL A 225 2.32 -5.29 11.16
C VAL A 225 3.31 -4.26 10.63
N ALA A 226 3.65 -3.27 11.44
CA ALA A 226 4.66 -2.27 11.12
C ALA A 226 5.68 -2.20 12.24
N LEU A 227 6.96 -2.23 11.88
CA LEU A 227 8.09 -2.09 12.79
C LEU A 227 8.75 -0.75 12.49
N ASP A 228 8.77 0.11 13.48
CA ASP A 228 9.41 1.40 13.41
C ASP A 228 10.87 1.26 13.82
N THR A 229 11.77 1.68 12.96
CA THR A 229 13.22 1.70 13.20
C THR A 229 13.73 0.36 13.78
N PRO A 230 13.44 -0.79 13.13
CA PRO A 230 13.91 -2.08 13.63
C PRO A 230 15.44 -2.11 13.63
N SER A 231 16.04 -2.69 14.70
CA SER A 231 17.49 -2.81 14.78
C SER A 231 18.03 -3.68 13.64
N ARG A 232 19.15 -3.28 13.05
CA ARG A 232 19.81 -4.02 11.96
C ARG A 232 20.30 -5.42 12.37
N GLU A 233 20.44 -5.66 13.67
CA GLU A 233 20.93 -6.94 14.22
C GLU A 233 19.94 -8.09 14.08
N THR A 234 18.66 -7.81 13.92
CA THR A 234 17.63 -8.85 13.86
C THR A 234 17.51 -9.55 12.51
N GLY A 235 18.22 -9.11 11.47
CA GLY A 235 18.26 -9.77 10.16
C GLY A 235 16.88 -9.93 9.50
N LEU A 236 15.88 -9.24 9.98
CA LEU A 236 14.51 -9.23 9.43
C LEU A 236 14.48 -8.40 8.14
N TYR A 237 15.08 -8.94 7.10
CA TYR A 237 14.63 -8.63 5.75
C TYR A 237 13.33 -9.41 5.55
N ILE A 238 12.21 -8.73 5.70
CA ILE A 238 10.91 -9.25 5.31
C ILE A 238 10.87 -9.37 3.79
#